data_421235e41845bad0991a1b821a0a213e
#
_entry.id   421235e41845bad0991a1b821a0a213e
#
_cell.length_a   1.000
_cell.length_b   1.000
_cell.length_c   1.000
_cell.angle_alpha   90.00
_cell.angle_beta   90.00
_cell.angle_gamma   90.00
#
_symmetry.space_group_name_H-M   'P 1'
#
loop_
_entity.id
_entity.type
_entity.pdbx_description
1 polymer ?
#
loop_
_entity_poly.entity_id
_entity_poly.type
_entity_poly.pdbx_seq_one_letter_code
_entity_poly.pdbx_strand_id
1 'polypeptide(L)'
;MSTRIGLQGELIASSLLLSYGIDNDLVSKDGYDIIAWINAKPFRVQVKATLKPHIETGETKYRYNWNLGFGKAKKPYTSNECDIIVLVALDRRLCHFMLPNNNKSKKMYINKMTIENEQQTFNEVIGNVKNKCMCN
;
A
#
# COMPACT_ATOMS: atom_id res chain seq x y z
N MET A 1 -11.29 11.99 7.19
CA MET A 1 -11.48 10.99 8.27
C MET A 1 -11.44 9.59 7.68
N SER A 2 -10.62 8.73 8.28
CA SER A 2 -10.49 7.35 7.81
C SER A 2 -11.74 6.54 8.18
N THR A 3 -12.22 5.72 7.25
CA THR A 3 -13.27 4.75 7.54
C THR A 3 -12.71 3.65 8.45
N ARG A 4 -13.58 2.80 9.02
CA ARG A 4 -13.11 1.64 9.79
C ARG A 4 -12.24 0.70 8.96
N ILE A 5 -12.61 0.49 7.71
CA ILE A 5 -11.82 -0.35 6.78
C ILE A 5 -10.47 0.31 6.52
N GLY A 6 -10.46 1.60 6.23
CA GLY A 6 -9.23 2.34 5.99
C GLY A 6 -8.30 2.34 7.20
N LEU A 7 -8.84 2.57 8.39
CA LEU A 7 -8.02 2.58 9.61
C LEU A 7 -7.44 1.20 9.92
N GLN A 8 -8.21 0.13 9.74
CA GLN A 8 -7.68 -1.22 9.91
C GLN A 8 -6.51 -1.47 8.96
N GLY A 9 -6.63 -1.04 7.71
CA GLY A 9 -5.54 -1.16 6.74
C GLY A 9 -4.29 -0.40 7.17
N GLU A 10 -4.46 0.83 7.64
CA GLU A 10 -3.35 1.65 8.13
C GLU A 10 -2.66 0.99 9.33
N LEU A 11 -3.41 0.45 10.27
CA LEU A 11 -2.86 -0.23 11.45
C LEU A 11 -2.11 -1.51 11.07
N ILE A 12 -2.65 -2.29 10.13
CA ILE A 12 -1.97 -3.50 9.64
C ILE A 12 -0.67 -3.13 8.94
N ALA A 13 -0.69 -2.13 8.05
CA ALA A 13 0.51 -1.69 7.35
C ALA A 13 1.57 -1.15 8.33
N SER A 14 1.14 -0.35 9.30
CA SER A 14 2.05 0.19 10.32
C SER A 14 2.69 -0.92 11.14
N SER A 15 1.90 -1.88 11.60
CA SER A 15 2.39 -3.02 12.36
C SER A 15 3.38 -3.86 11.56
N LEU A 16 3.09 -4.10 10.28
CA LEU A 16 3.98 -4.86 9.41
C LEU A 16 5.32 -4.14 9.22
N LEU A 17 5.29 -2.83 8.98
CA LEU A 17 6.53 -2.05 8.84
C LEU A 17 7.39 -2.15 10.11
N LEU A 18 6.76 -2.07 11.27
CA LEU A 18 7.47 -2.26 12.55
C LEU A 18 8.10 -3.64 12.64
N SER A 19 7.42 -4.68 12.18
CA SER A 19 7.96 -6.04 12.20
C SER A 19 9.18 -6.20 11.32
N TYR A 20 9.32 -5.36 10.31
CA TYR A 20 10.52 -5.30 9.45
C TYR A 20 11.58 -4.33 9.98
N GLY A 21 11.38 -3.77 11.17
CA GLY A 21 12.34 -2.84 11.77
C GLY A 21 12.25 -1.42 11.24
N ILE A 22 11.12 -1.05 10.61
CA ILE A 22 10.91 0.29 10.09
C ILE A 22 10.00 1.07 11.03
N ASP A 23 10.56 2.05 11.73
CA ASP A 23 9.79 2.97 12.56
C ASP A 23 8.87 3.80 11.68
N ASN A 24 7.66 4.05 12.16
CA ASN A 24 6.70 4.80 11.37
C ASN A 24 5.68 5.47 12.27
N ASP A 25 5.03 6.49 11.72
CA ASP A 25 4.01 7.28 12.41
C ASP A 25 2.76 7.34 11.55
N LEU A 26 1.61 7.08 12.18
CA LEU A 26 0.32 7.30 11.52
C LEU A 26 0.09 8.81 11.47
N VAL A 27 -0.24 9.30 10.28
CA VAL A 27 -0.54 10.71 10.05
C VAL A 27 -1.84 10.80 9.26
N SER A 28 -2.46 11.96 9.27
CA SER A 28 -3.71 12.17 8.53
C SER A 28 -3.47 13.33 7.57
N LYS A 29 -2.90 13.00 6.40
CA LYS A 29 -2.55 13.97 5.37
C LYS A 29 -3.16 13.58 4.04
N ASP A 30 -3.31 14.57 3.17
CA ASP A 30 -3.75 14.32 1.80
C ASP A 30 -2.63 13.62 1.03
N GLY A 31 -2.95 12.46 0.47
CA GLY A 31 -2.02 11.72 -0.36
C GLY A 31 -1.19 10.68 0.37
N TYR A 32 -1.15 10.69 1.72
CA TYR A 32 -0.46 9.66 2.48
C TYR A 32 -0.99 9.52 3.90
N ASP A 33 -0.85 8.32 4.47
CA ASP A 33 -1.41 7.95 5.77
C ASP A 33 -0.34 7.65 6.81
N ILE A 34 0.86 7.33 6.38
CA ILE A 34 1.97 6.90 7.24
C ILE A 34 3.24 7.61 6.79
N ILE A 35 4.07 8.00 7.75
CA ILE A 35 5.45 8.37 7.48
C ILE A 35 6.34 7.23 7.96
N ALA A 36 7.10 6.62 7.05
CA ALA A 36 8.04 5.55 7.34
C ALA A 36 9.46 6.12 7.34
N TRP A 37 10.25 5.76 8.34
CA TRP A 37 11.63 6.24 8.48
C TRP A 37 12.58 5.16 7.98
N ILE A 38 13.19 5.40 6.83
CA ILE A 38 14.10 4.47 6.17
C ILE A 38 15.45 5.15 6.01
N ASN A 39 16.50 4.57 6.61
CA ASN A 39 17.83 5.18 6.63
C ASN A 39 17.79 6.60 7.18
N ALA A 40 17.03 6.81 8.26
CA ALA A 40 16.84 8.10 8.94
C ALA A 40 16.18 9.18 8.07
N LYS A 41 15.51 8.81 6.97
CA LYS A 41 14.79 9.72 6.09
C LYS A 41 13.30 9.38 6.08
N PRO A 42 12.42 10.40 6.03
CA PRO A 42 10.97 10.17 6.00
C PRO A 42 10.50 9.81 4.58
N PHE A 43 9.63 8.80 4.50
CA PHE A 43 8.97 8.43 3.25
C PHE A 43 7.47 8.39 3.48
N ARG A 44 6.73 8.94 2.53
CA ARG A 44 5.26 9.04 2.60
C ARG A 44 4.65 7.74 2.08
N VAL A 45 3.83 7.10 2.90
CA VAL A 45 3.18 5.84 2.56
C VAL A 45 1.67 6.06 2.50
N GLN A 46 1.08 5.72 1.35
CA GLN A 46 -0.37 5.69 1.17
C GLN A 46 -0.84 4.27 1.36
N VAL A 47 -1.88 4.09 2.16
CA VAL A 47 -2.48 2.77 2.41
C VAL A 47 -3.85 2.72 1.78
N LYS A 48 -4.13 1.64 1.06
CA LYS A 48 -5.46 1.34 0.52
C LYS A 48 -5.86 -0.05 0.98
N ALA A 49 -7.07 -0.18 1.50
CA ALA A 49 -7.55 -1.45 2.04
C ALA A 49 -8.80 -1.91 1.30
N THR A 50 -8.92 -3.23 1.15
CA THR A 50 -10.15 -3.86 0.68
C THR A 50 -10.53 -4.97 1.65
N LEU A 51 -11.84 -5.14 1.89
CA LEU A 51 -12.33 -6.07 2.89
C LEU A 51 -12.17 -7.52 2.46
N LYS A 52 -12.50 -7.83 1.21
CA LYS A 52 -12.51 -9.19 0.67
C LYS A 52 -12.45 -9.17 -0.85
N PRO A 53 -12.08 -10.30 -1.47
CA PRO A 53 -12.09 -10.37 -2.93
C PRO A 53 -13.51 -10.43 -3.47
N HIS A 54 -13.65 -10.06 -4.73
CA HIS A 54 -14.93 -10.10 -5.47
C HIS A 54 -14.76 -10.86 -6.77
N ILE A 55 -15.87 -11.42 -7.25
CA ILE A 55 -15.96 -11.98 -8.59
C ILE A 55 -16.81 -11.01 -9.42
N GLU A 56 -16.26 -10.55 -10.54
CA GLU A 56 -16.98 -9.64 -11.43
C GLU A 56 -17.88 -10.43 -12.38
N THR A 57 -18.92 -9.78 -12.90
CA THR A 57 -19.84 -10.40 -13.87
C THR A 57 -19.07 -10.94 -15.07
N GLY A 58 -19.29 -12.21 -15.40
CA GLY A 58 -18.59 -12.89 -16.49
C GLY A 58 -17.24 -13.47 -16.14
N GLU A 59 -16.76 -13.25 -14.92
CA GLU A 59 -15.50 -13.80 -14.45
C GLU A 59 -15.72 -15.10 -13.67
N THR A 60 -14.71 -15.96 -13.65
CA THR A 60 -14.75 -17.22 -12.91
C THR A 60 -13.84 -17.24 -11.70
N LYS A 61 -12.99 -16.22 -11.54
CA LYS A 61 -12.00 -16.15 -10.47
C LYS A 61 -12.22 -14.92 -9.62
N TYR A 62 -12.00 -15.06 -8.31
CA TYR A 62 -12.06 -13.95 -7.37
C TYR A 62 -10.78 -13.11 -7.45
N ARG A 63 -10.95 -11.79 -7.35
CA ARG A 63 -9.84 -10.84 -7.34
C ARG A 63 -10.04 -9.81 -6.25
N TYR A 64 -8.94 -9.40 -5.64
CA TYR A 64 -8.91 -8.17 -4.85
C TYR A 64 -8.87 -6.99 -5.80
N ASN A 65 -9.55 -5.93 -5.42
CA ASN A 65 -9.58 -4.71 -6.22
C ASN A 65 -9.40 -3.51 -5.27
N TRP A 66 -8.38 -2.71 -5.54
CA TRP A 66 -8.13 -1.47 -4.81
C TRP A 66 -8.28 -0.29 -5.76
N ASN A 67 -9.03 0.73 -5.29
CA ASN A 67 -9.15 1.99 -5.99
C ASN A 67 -7.95 2.86 -5.61
N LEU A 68 -7.17 3.28 -6.59
CA LEU A 68 -5.97 4.09 -6.39
C LEU A 68 -6.17 5.57 -6.71
N GLY A 69 -7.43 6.00 -6.92
CA GLY A 69 -7.72 7.41 -7.13
C GLY A 69 -7.81 8.16 -5.80
N PHE A 70 -7.37 9.41 -5.80
CA PHE A 70 -7.49 10.29 -4.64
C PHE A 70 -8.20 11.60 -5.01
N GLY A 71 -8.81 12.21 -3.98
CA GLY A 71 -9.57 13.45 -4.15
C GLY A 71 -10.87 13.26 -4.93
N LYS A 72 -11.60 14.35 -5.14
CA LYS A 72 -12.88 14.31 -5.85
C LYS A 72 -12.71 13.92 -7.33
N ALA A 73 -11.62 14.33 -7.94
CA ALA A 73 -11.32 14.05 -9.35
C ALA A 73 -10.78 12.64 -9.58
N LYS A 74 -10.58 11.85 -8.53
CA LYS A 74 -10.04 10.48 -8.60
C LYS A 74 -8.75 10.41 -9.40
N LYS A 75 -7.83 11.32 -9.12
CA LYS A 75 -6.52 11.35 -9.77
C LYS A 75 -5.65 10.22 -9.26
N PRO A 76 -4.84 9.57 -10.13
CA PRO A 76 -3.92 8.54 -9.67
C PRO A 76 -2.80 9.13 -8.81
N TYR A 77 -2.27 8.29 -7.90
CA TYR A 77 -1.12 8.71 -7.09
C TYR A 77 0.15 8.73 -7.92
N THR A 78 0.93 9.78 -7.75
CA THR A 78 2.25 9.92 -8.34
C THR A 78 3.27 10.12 -7.22
N SER A 79 4.55 10.24 -7.58
CA SER A 79 5.61 10.53 -6.61
C SER A 79 5.45 11.89 -5.94
N ASN A 80 4.56 12.75 -6.44
CA ASN A 80 4.27 14.03 -5.81
C ASN A 80 3.44 13.87 -4.53
N GLU A 81 2.58 12.84 -4.45
CA GLU A 81 1.68 12.63 -3.32
C GLU A 81 2.25 11.67 -2.31
N CYS A 82 2.89 10.60 -2.75
CA CYS A 82 3.45 9.59 -1.87
C CYS A 82 4.66 8.89 -2.50
N ASP A 83 5.41 8.18 -1.68
CA ASP A 83 6.61 7.47 -2.12
C ASP A 83 6.37 5.97 -2.23
N ILE A 84 5.43 5.44 -1.44
CA ILE A 84 5.10 4.01 -1.37
C ILE A 84 3.60 3.87 -1.26
N ILE A 85 3.04 2.88 -1.94
CA ILE A 85 1.64 2.48 -1.77
C ILE A 85 1.63 1.07 -1.17
N VAL A 86 0.81 0.88 -0.12
CA VAL A 86 0.59 -0.41 0.50
C VAL A 86 -0.88 -0.79 0.32
N LEU A 87 -1.11 -1.92 -0.34
CA LEU A 87 -2.44 -2.46 -0.58
C LEU A 87 -2.70 -3.58 0.43
N VAL A 88 -3.76 -3.42 1.22
CA VAL A 88 -4.07 -4.36 2.31
C VAL A 88 -5.31 -5.15 1.97
N ALA A 89 -5.19 -6.48 2.05
CA ALA A 89 -6.32 -7.40 2.00
C ALA A 89 -6.70 -7.75 3.45
N LEU A 90 -7.79 -7.17 3.94
CA LEU A 90 -8.16 -7.27 5.36
C LEU A 90 -8.53 -8.69 5.77
N ASP A 91 -9.17 -9.46 4.88
CA ASP A 91 -9.58 -10.83 5.18
C ASP A 91 -8.41 -11.77 5.46
N ARG A 92 -7.26 -11.49 4.86
CA ARG A 92 -6.04 -12.28 5.04
C ARG A 92 -4.98 -11.58 5.87
N ARG A 93 -5.16 -10.30 6.15
CA ARG A 93 -4.19 -9.43 6.82
C ARG A 93 -2.83 -9.45 6.14
N LEU A 94 -2.86 -9.40 4.81
CA LEU A 94 -1.66 -9.38 3.97
C LEU A 94 -1.57 -8.07 3.22
N CYS A 95 -0.34 -7.66 2.94
CA CYS A 95 -0.04 -6.43 2.23
C CYS A 95 0.69 -6.71 0.93
N HIS A 96 0.48 -5.83 -0.03
CA HIS A 96 1.22 -5.81 -1.29
C HIS A 96 1.83 -4.42 -1.43
N PHE A 97 3.14 -4.34 -1.58
CA PHE A 97 3.86 -3.06 -1.68
C PHE A 97 4.09 -2.71 -3.14
N MET A 98 3.88 -1.44 -3.46
CA MET A 98 4.15 -0.95 -4.82
C MET A 98 4.58 0.51 -4.78
N LEU A 99 5.22 0.94 -5.86
CA LEU A 99 5.52 2.35 -6.06
C LEU A 99 4.32 3.01 -6.75
N PRO A 100 4.10 4.33 -6.55
CA PRO A 100 3.11 5.06 -7.33
C PRO A 100 3.43 4.91 -8.81
N ASN A 101 2.46 4.44 -9.60
CA ASN A 101 2.68 4.13 -11.02
C ASN A 101 1.66 4.77 -11.94
N ASN A 102 0.93 5.76 -11.44
CA ASN A 102 -0.06 6.50 -12.22
C ASN A 102 -1.29 5.66 -12.63
N ASN A 103 -1.49 4.47 -12.05
CA ASN A 103 -2.67 3.65 -12.29
C ASN A 103 -3.82 4.06 -11.38
N LYS A 104 -5.05 3.94 -11.86
CA LYS A 104 -6.26 4.30 -11.12
C LYS A 104 -6.80 3.15 -10.28
N SER A 105 -6.33 1.94 -10.53
CA SER A 105 -6.76 0.76 -9.78
C SER A 105 -5.69 -0.33 -9.85
N LYS A 106 -5.75 -1.26 -8.90
CA LYS A 106 -4.94 -2.47 -8.91
C LYS A 106 -5.84 -3.65 -8.59
N LYS A 107 -5.74 -4.68 -9.40
CA LYS A 107 -6.47 -5.94 -9.21
C LYS A 107 -5.48 -7.08 -9.09
N MET A 108 -5.76 -8.00 -8.17
CA MET A 108 -4.91 -9.18 -7.96
C MET A 108 -5.78 -10.40 -7.71
N TYR A 109 -5.49 -11.51 -8.38
CA TYR A 109 -6.14 -12.77 -8.07
C TYR A 109 -5.80 -13.22 -6.65
N ILE A 110 -6.71 -13.92 -6.00
CA ILE A 110 -6.54 -14.32 -4.61
C ILE A 110 -5.30 -15.18 -4.39
N ASN A 111 -4.92 -16.01 -5.37
CA ASN A 111 -3.75 -16.87 -5.27
C ASN A 111 -2.42 -16.11 -5.37
N LYS A 112 -2.46 -14.84 -5.75
CA LYS A 112 -1.27 -13.97 -5.77
C LYS A 112 -1.06 -13.22 -4.46
N MET A 113 -2.11 -13.08 -3.65
CA MET A 113 -2.03 -12.37 -2.37
C MET A 113 -1.56 -13.32 -1.27
N THR A 114 -0.28 -13.56 -1.21
CA THR A 114 0.39 -14.53 -0.33
C THR A 114 1.43 -13.86 0.54
N ILE A 115 1.91 -14.58 1.56
CA ILE A 115 3.01 -14.10 2.41
C ILE A 115 4.28 -13.91 1.56
N GLU A 116 4.53 -14.80 0.62
CA GLU A 116 5.68 -14.70 -0.29
C GLU A 116 5.61 -13.43 -1.13
N ASN A 117 4.43 -13.11 -1.66
CA ASN A 117 4.21 -11.87 -2.41
C ASN A 117 4.45 -10.65 -1.52
N GLU A 118 3.95 -10.68 -0.28
CA GLU A 118 4.14 -9.58 0.67
C GLU A 118 5.63 -9.32 0.90
N GLN A 119 6.39 -10.36 1.19
CA GLN A 119 7.82 -10.24 1.45
C GLN A 119 8.60 -9.79 0.21
N GLN A 120 8.28 -10.37 -0.93
CA GLN A 120 8.93 -10.02 -2.20
C GLN A 120 8.69 -8.56 -2.57
N THR A 121 7.44 -8.11 -2.54
CA THR A 121 7.11 -6.74 -2.92
C THR A 121 7.67 -5.73 -1.90
N PHE A 122 7.68 -6.08 -0.60
CA PHE A 122 8.33 -5.25 0.40
C PHE A 122 9.81 -5.07 0.06
N ASN A 123 10.54 -6.15 -0.20
CA ASN A 123 11.97 -6.10 -0.49
C ASN A 123 12.26 -5.28 -1.75
N GLU A 124 11.46 -5.44 -2.79
CA GLU A 124 11.61 -4.68 -4.05
C GLU A 124 11.42 -3.18 -3.83
N VAL A 125 10.35 -2.81 -3.14
CA VAL A 125 10.01 -1.40 -2.93
C VAL A 125 11.01 -0.75 -1.98
N ILE A 126 11.34 -1.40 -0.88
CA ILE A 126 12.31 -0.87 0.08
C ILE A 126 13.70 -0.78 -0.53
N GLY A 127 14.10 -1.75 -1.33
CA GLY A 127 15.36 -1.70 -2.07
C GLY A 127 15.43 -0.51 -3.00
N ASN A 128 14.33 -0.24 -3.72
CA ASN A 128 14.22 0.92 -4.61
C ASN A 128 14.35 2.24 -3.85
N VAL A 129 13.65 2.35 -2.70
CA VAL A 129 13.68 3.54 -1.86
C VAL A 129 15.08 3.75 -1.26
N LYS A 130 15.74 2.70 -0.79
CA LYS A 130 17.10 2.79 -0.26
C LYS A 130 18.09 3.24 -1.31
N ASN A 131 17.95 2.79 -2.55
CA ASN A 131 18.80 3.23 -3.64
C ASN A 131 18.67 4.73 -3.89
N LYS A 132 17.45 5.26 -3.81
CA LYS A 132 17.23 6.72 -3.92
C LYS A 132 17.94 7.49 -2.80
N CYS A 133 17.97 6.94 -1.58
CA CYS A 133 18.69 7.56 -0.46
C CYS A 133 20.19 7.62 -0.70
N MET A 134 20.76 6.63 -1.39
CA MET A 134 22.19 6.53 -1.65
C MET A 134 22.66 7.41 -2.80
N CYS A 135 21.75 7.86 -3.64
CA CYS A 135 22.06 8.69 -4.81
C CYS A 135 22.20 10.18 -4.53
N ASN A 136 22.12 10.58 -3.26
CA ASN A 136 22.21 12.00 -2.85
C ASN A 136 23.58 12.34 -2.31
#